data_7911b857ccb113b5dce0a3975d25cd18
#
_entry.id   7911b857ccb113b5dce0a3975d25cd18
#
_cell.length_a   1.000
_cell.length_b   1.000
_cell.length_c   1.000
_cell.angle_alpha   90.00
_cell.angle_beta   90.00
_cell.angle_gamma   90.00
#
_symmetry.space_group_name_H-M   'P 1'
#
loop_
_entity.id
_entity.type
_entity.pdbx_description
1 polymer ?
#
loop_
_entity_poly.entity_id
_entity_poly.type
_entity_poly.pdbx_seq_one_letter_code
_entity_poly.pdbx_strand_id
1 'polypeptide(L)'
;ITTTTGTMTAATSDEQAKTIEITTGHTGATRVRARRTSDHDYGFAGTVIDEIKYQDLYAVTPITATDFGNVTTVQVVSKATQRATSLKERKFNCNATRKLPTFNGTTFSGAFASNGSVASGTISATKSFIDILAAASIDSKIGQRVLANDVDIAQIWGVRNTINTWNPLNIEFGYTLDSDNISFEETVRMIADSVFCLAYRQNGKIRFSFDNIQASSTALFTHRNKKPASDTISRLFAADSEFNGIE
;
A
#
# COMPACT_ATOMS: atom_id res chain seq x y z
N ILE A 1 22.05 -25.52 -32.97
CA ILE A 1 21.18 -24.59 -33.74
C ILE A 1 19.76 -25.05 -33.54
N THR A 2 18.95 -24.19 -32.96
CA THR A 2 17.51 -24.44 -32.80
C THR A 2 16.79 -23.73 -33.95
N THR A 3 15.90 -24.44 -34.61
CA THR A 3 15.11 -23.89 -35.71
C THR A 3 13.64 -23.97 -35.31
N THR A 4 12.94 -22.84 -35.36
CA THR A 4 11.50 -22.77 -35.15
C THR A 4 10.85 -22.18 -36.39
N THR A 5 9.76 -22.78 -36.82
CA THR A 5 9.01 -22.32 -38.00
C THR A 5 7.72 -21.65 -37.50
N GLY A 6 7.50 -20.42 -37.90
CA GLY A 6 6.25 -19.70 -37.66
C GLY A 6 5.54 -19.44 -38.98
N THR A 7 4.23 -19.64 -39.03
CA THR A 7 3.44 -19.33 -40.21
C THR A 7 2.72 -18.00 -40.01
N MET A 8 2.85 -17.09 -40.99
CA MET A 8 2.03 -15.90 -41.08
C MET A 8 1.17 -16.04 -42.32
N THR A 9 -0.11 -15.94 -42.16
CA THR A 9 -1.06 -15.92 -43.28
C THR A 9 -1.91 -14.67 -43.11
N ALA A 10 -1.82 -13.77 -44.04
CA ALA A 10 -2.63 -12.58 -44.06
C ALA A 10 -3.00 -12.24 -45.50
N ALA A 11 -4.29 -12.07 -45.73
CA ALA A 11 -4.84 -11.50 -46.97
C ALA A 11 -5.51 -10.18 -46.59
N THR A 12 -4.70 -9.21 -46.19
CA THR A 12 -5.19 -7.89 -45.73
C THR A 12 -4.37 -6.79 -46.38
N SER A 13 -4.96 -5.60 -46.50
CA SER A 13 -4.26 -4.40 -46.93
C SER A 13 -3.36 -3.78 -45.83
N ASP A 14 -3.44 -4.29 -44.63
CA ASP A 14 -2.74 -3.74 -43.47
C ASP A 14 -1.53 -4.59 -43.07
N GLU A 15 -0.49 -3.93 -42.54
CA GLU A 15 0.66 -4.62 -41.97
C GLU A 15 0.24 -5.54 -40.83
N GLN A 16 0.72 -6.78 -40.87
CA GLN A 16 0.47 -7.76 -39.82
C GLN A 16 1.73 -8.02 -39.00
N ALA A 17 1.63 -7.90 -37.70
CA ALA A 17 2.71 -8.24 -36.78
C ALA A 17 2.48 -9.61 -36.14
N LYS A 18 3.53 -10.44 -36.09
CA LYS A 18 3.51 -11.72 -35.41
C LYS A 18 4.75 -11.88 -34.55
N THR A 19 4.52 -12.21 -33.28
CA THR A 19 5.59 -12.60 -32.36
C THR A 19 5.80 -14.10 -32.43
N ILE A 20 7.06 -14.52 -32.60
CA ILE A 20 7.46 -15.93 -32.60
C ILE A 20 8.30 -16.14 -31.32
N GLU A 21 7.90 -17.05 -30.47
CA GLU A 21 8.64 -17.45 -29.31
C GLU A 21 9.59 -18.61 -29.66
N ILE A 22 10.86 -18.45 -29.31
CA ILE A 22 11.88 -19.47 -29.53
C ILE A 22 12.47 -19.85 -28.19
N THR A 23 12.20 -21.06 -27.73
CA THR A 23 12.84 -21.60 -26.53
C THR A 23 14.23 -22.09 -26.88
N THR A 24 15.25 -21.43 -26.35
CA THR A 24 16.65 -21.84 -26.50
C THR A 24 17.13 -22.43 -25.18
N GLY A 25 17.72 -23.62 -25.21
CA GLY A 25 18.41 -24.19 -24.03
C GLY A 25 19.80 -23.57 -23.79
N HIS A 26 20.11 -22.43 -24.39
CA HIS A 26 21.43 -21.82 -24.42
C HIS A 26 21.48 -20.58 -23.51
N THR A 27 22.50 -20.49 -22.67
CA THR A 27 22.69 -19.41 -21.69
C THR A 27 23.69 -18.33 -22.13
N GLY A 28 24.25 -18.44 -23.33
CA GLY A 28 25.25 -17.53 -23.87
C GLY A 28 24.71 -16.57 -24.94
N ALA A 29 25.61 -15.84 -25.57
CA ALA A 29 25.28 -14.94 -26.65
C ALA A 29 24.55 -15.69 -27.79
N THR A 30 23.40 -15.21 -28.18
CA THR A 30 22.52 -15.84 -29.16
C THR A 30 22.38 -14.94 -30.38
N ARG A 31 22.50 -15.53 -31.57
CA ARG A 31 22.19 -14.86 -32.84
C ARG A 31 20.89 -15.43 -33.39
N VAL A 32 19.92 -14.58 -33.60
CA VAL A 32 18.67 -14.94 -34.26
C VAL A 32 18.76 -14.56 -35.76
N ARG A 33 18.34 -15.48 -36.63
CA ARG A 33 18.23 -15.25 -38.06
C ARG A 33 16.83 -15.66 -38.51
N ALA A 34 16.10 -14.72 -39.04
CA ALA A 34 14.83 -14.99 -39.70
C ALA A 34 15.06 -15.20 -41.21
N ARG A 35 14.43 -16.19 -41.79
CA ARG A 35 14.45 -16.48 -43.21
C ARG A 35 13.07 -16.92 -43.66
N ARG A 36 12.59 -16.34 -44.73
CA ARG A 36 11.40 -16.84 -45.40
C ARG A 36 11.68 -18.20 -46.04
N THR A 37 10.73 -19.10 -45.93
CA THR A 37 10.80 -20.46 -46.51
C THR A 37 9.78 -20.70 -47.62
N SER A 38 8.72 -19.88 -47.71
CA SER A 38 7.75 -19.92 -48.80
C SER A 38 8.18 -19.07 -50.00
N ASP A 39 7.81 -19.48 -51.17
CA ASP A 39 7.99 -18.68 -52.35
C ASP A 39 7.16 -17.41 -52.35
N HIS A 40 7.54 -16.42 -53.17
CA HIS A 40 6.71 -15.24 -53.33
C HIS A 40 5.44 -15.60 -54.11
N ASP A 41 4.32 -14.99 -53.67
CA ASP A 41 3.06 -15.19 -54.37
C ASP A 41 2.98 -14.25 -55.60
N TYR A 42 3.17 -14.80 -56.79
CA TYR A 42 3.11 -14.06 -58.07
C TYR A 42 1.76 -14.22 -58.77
N GLY A 43 0.81 -14.92 -58.16
CA GLY A 43 -0.44 -15.28 -58.82
C GLY A 43 -1.55 -14.23 -58.75
N PHE A 44 -1.28 -13.06 -58.18
CA PHE A 44 -2.29 -12.03 -57.98
C PHE A 44 -2.24 -10.93 -59.02
N ALA A 45 -3.35 -10.58 -59.62
CA ALA A 45 -3.48 -9.49 -60.60
C ALA A 45 -3.52 -8.10 -59.93
N GLY A 46 -2.58 -7.79 -59.05
CA GLY A 46 -2.51 -6.55 -58.28
C GLY A 46 -1.13 -6.30 -57.68
N THR A 47 -0.96 -5.21 -56.98
CA THR A 47 0.28 -4.93 -56.25
C THR A 47 0.30 -5.76 -54.98
N VAL A 48 1.21 -6.71 -54.89
CA VAL A 48 1.44 -7.52 -53.69
C VAL A 48 2.68 -6.97 -52.99
N ILE A 49 2.53 -6.50 -51.74
CA ILE A 49 3.64 -6.16 -50.87
C ILE A 49 3.88 -7.37 -49.95
N ASP A 50 4.94 -8.11 -50.31
CA ASP A 50 5.28 -9.35 -49.63
C ASP A 50 6.68 -9.23 -49.01
N GLU A 51 6.79 -8.33 -48.03
CA GLU A 51 8.03 -8.00 -47.34
C GLU A 51 7.95 -8.45 -45.87
N ILE A 52 8.99 -9.12 -45.40
CA ILE A 52 9.14 -9.44 -43.98
C ILE A 52 10.09 -8.47 -43.33
N LYS A 53 9.61 -7.67 -42.40
CA LYS A 53 10.41 -6.76 -41.60
C LYS A 53 10.64 -7.36 -40.22
N TYR A 54 11.87 -7.32 -39.77
CA TYR A 54 12.25 -7.66 -38.43
C TYR A 54 12.18 -6.38 -37.58
N GLN A 55 11.32 -6.37 -36.53
CA GLN A 55 11.16 -5.19 -35.68
C GLN A 55 12.01 -5.29 -34.44
N ASP A 56 11.69 -6.25 -33.57
CA ASP A 56 12.26 -6.30 -32.23
C ASP A 56 12.67 -7.71 -31.82
N LEU A 57 13.69 -7.81 -30.98
CA LEU A 57 14.11 -9.04 -30.33
C LEU A 57 14.06 -8.84 -28.83
N TYR A 58 13.27 -9.65 -28.18
CA TYR A 58 13.18 -9.66 -26.73
C TYR A 58 13.84 -10.93 -26.19
N ALA A 59 14.76 -10.78 -25.25
CA ALA A 59 15.24 -11.89 -24.45
C ALA A 59 14.33 -12.03 -23.22
N VAL A 60 13.62 -13.14 -23.16
CA VAL A 60 12.74 -13.45 -22.04
C VAL A 60 13.41 -14.49 -21.16
N THR A 61 13.74 -14.11 -19.94
CA THR A 61 14.19 -15.07 -18.94
C THR A 61 13.00 -15.41 -18.06
N PRO A 62 12.50 -16.65 -18.07
CA PRO A 62 11.40 -17.02 -17.20
C PRO A 62 11.85 -16.90 -15.74
N ILE A 63 11.04 -16.28 -14.93
CA ILE A 63 11.23 -16.29 -13.47
C ILE A 63 10.82 -17.66 -12.96
N THR A 64 11.80 -18.46 -12.58
CA THR A 64 11.58 -19.84 -12.09
C THR A 64 11.07 -19.89 -10.66
N ALA A 65 11.29 -18.84 -9.88
CA ALA A 65 10.80 -18.73 -8.53
C ALA A 65 9.50 -17.90 -8.53
N THR A 66 8.40 -18.53 -8.19
CA THR A 66 7.09 -17.87 -8.03
C THR A 66 6.83 -17.44 -6.58
N ASP A 67 7.71 -17.83 -5.67
CA ASP A 67 7.64 -17.44 -4.26
C ASP A 67 8.47 -16.18 -4.04
N PHE A 68 7.78 -15.08 -3.82
CA PHE A 68 8.37 -13.79 -3.47
C PHE A 68 8.48 -13.61 -1.94
N GLY A 69 8.33 -14.69 -1.18
CA GLY A 69 8.30 -14.68 0.28
C GLY A 69 7.05 -13.97 0.81
N ASN A 70 7.21 -13.06 1.76
CA ASN A 70 6.09 -12.34 2.38
C ASN A 70 5.60 -11.14 1.55
N VAL A 71 5.82 -11.15 0.25
CA VAL A 71 5.33 -10.11 -0.67
C VAL A 71 4.08 -10.61 -1.39
N THR A 72 3.00 -9.87 -1.27
CA THR A 72 1.79 -10.14 -2.05
C THR A 72 1.95 -9.57 -3.45
N THR A 73 1.85 -10.41 -4.45
CA THR A 73 1.91 -10.01 -5.85
C THR A 73 0.53 -10.13 -6.49
N VAL A 74 0.20 -9.17 -7.34
CA VAL A 74 -1.03 -9.18 -8.13
C VAL A 74 -0.65 -9.12 -9.60
N GLN A 75 -1.11 -10.10 -10.36
CA GLN A 75 -0.96 -10.10 -11.83
C GLN A 75 -2.30 -9.76 -12.47
N VAL A 76 -2.30 -8.73 -13.28
CA VAL A 76 -3.47 -8.35 -14.07
C VAL A 76 -3.18 -8.63 -15.53
N VAL A 77 -3.99 -9.50 -16.13
CA VAL A 77 -3.91 -9.83 -17.55
C VAL A 77 -5.03 -9.09 -18.27
N SER A 78 -4.68 -8.15 -19.11
CA SER A 78 -5.62 -7.41 -19.95
C SER A 78 -5.43 -7.79 -21.40
N LYS A 79 -6.52 -8.17 -22.09
CA LYS A 79 -6.48 -8.39 -23.52
C LYS A 79 -6.22 -7.05 -24.24
N ALA A 80 -5.38 -7.07 -25.25
CA ALA A 80 -5.17 -5.90 -26.10
C ALA A 80 -6.48 -5.59 -26.83
N THR A 81 -7.02 -4.41 -26.59
CA THR A 81 -8.19 -3.87 -27.29
C THR A 81 -7.84 -2.48 -27.77
N GLN A 82 -8.60 -1.96 -28.73
CA GLN A 82 -8.40 -0.64 -29.28
C GLN A 82 -8.38 0.48 -28.20
N ARG A 83 -9.09 0.26 -27.08
CA ARG A 83 -9.12 1.17 -25.92
C ARG A 83 -8.01 0.91 -24.88
N ALA A 84 -7.33 -0.22 -24.96
CA ALA A 84 -6.30 -0.63 -23.99
C ALA A 84 -4.88 -0.62 -24.56
N THR A 85 -4.63 0.15 -25.62
CA THR A 85 -3.33 0.26 -26.28
C THR A 85 -2.33 1.10 -25.49
N SER A 86 -2.80 2.04 -24.67
CA SER A 86 -1.92 2.91 -23.88
C SER A 86 -1.75 2.38 -22.45
N LEU A 87 -0.50 2.19 -22.02
CA LEU A 87 -0.15 1.85 -20.63
C LEU A 87 -0.62 2.91 -19.63
N LYS A 88 -0.71 4.18 -20.04
CA LYS A 88 -1.17 5.30 -19.20
C LYS A 88 -2.66 5.21 -18.84
N GLU A 89 -3.46 4.53 -19.64
CA GLU A 89 -4.90 4.39 -19.44
C GLU A 89 -5.27 3.16 -18.62
N ARG A 90 -4.30 2.28 -18.35
CA ARG A 90 -4.51 1.06 -17.56
C ARG A 90 -4.33 1.38 -16.09
N LYS A 91 -5.42 1.75 -15.42
CA LYS A 91 -5.43 1.96 -13.98
C LYS A 91 -6.00 0.74 -13.29
N PHE A 92 -5.32 0.24 -12.28
CA PHE A 92 -5.77 -0.84 -11.43
C PHE A 92 -5.90 -0.34 -9.99
N ASN A 93 -7.09 -0.47 -9.44
CA ASN A 93 -7.35 -0.16 -8.04
C ASN A 93 -7.72 -1.45 -7.32
N CYS A 94 -7.14 -1.69 -6.17
CA CYS A 94 -7.49 -2.82 -5.32
C CYS A 94 -7.69 -2.37 -3.88
N ASN A 95 -8.57 -3.05 -3.18
CA ASN A 95 -8.68 -2.93 -1.73
C ASN A 95 -7.80 -3.99 -1.09
N ALA A 96 -6.81 -3.57 -0.32
CA ALA A 96 -5.84 -4.47 0.28
C ALA A 96 -5.88 -4.36 1.80
N THR A 97 -5.92 -5.49 2.48
CA THR A 97 -5.76 -5.56 3.93
C THR A 97 -4.42 -6.19 4.25
N ARG A 98 -3.58 -5.47 4.99
CA ARG A 98 -2.26 -5.94 5.34
C ARG A 98 -2.32 -7.01 6.42
N LYS A 99 -1.46 -8.03 6.28
CA LYS A 99 -1.21 -9.01 7.34
C LYS A 99 -0.11 -8.51 8.26
N LEU A 100 -0.40 -8.44 9.55
CA LEU A 100 0.50 -7.96 10.60
C LEU A 100 0.48 -8.91 11.80
N PRO A 101 1.52 -8.88 12.67
CA PRO A 101 1.40 -9.41 14.03
C PRO A 101 0.26 -8.70 14.77
N THR A 102 -0.66 -9.45 15.34
CA THR A 102 -1.83 -8.92 16.04
C THR A 102 -1.64 -8.96 17.54
N PHE A 103 -2.07 -7.92 18.25
CA PHE A 103 -1.97 -7.83 19.71
C PHE A 103 -3.23 -8.39 20.37
N ASN A 104 -3.06 -9.27 21.37
CA ASN A 104 -4.16 -9.91 22.07
C ASN A 104 -4.46 -9.30 23.46
N GLY A 105 -3.79 -8.23 23.82
CA GLY A 105 -3.86 -7.59 25.14
C GLY A 105 -2.67 -7.89 26.06
N THR A 106 -1.86 -8.88 25.71
CA THR A 106 -0.65 -9.26 26.48
C THR A 106 0.58 -9.31 25.57
N THR A 107 0.47 -9.99 24.43
CA THR A 107 1.58 -10.20 23.50
C THR A 107 1.12 -10.07 22.06
N PHE A 108 2.06 -9.81 21.16
CA PHE A 108 1.82 -9.94 19.72
C PHE A 108 1.89 -11.41 19.29
N SER A 109 1.09 -11.78 18.31
CA SER A 109 1.06 -13.14 17.72
C SER A 109 2.33 -13.48 16.94
N GLY A 110 3.15 -12.49 16.63
CA GLY A 110 4.41 -12.63 15.91
C GLY A 110 5.34 -11.45 16.19
N ALA A 111 6.52 -11.46 15.56
CA ALA A 111 7.51 -10.41 15.65
C ALA A 111 7.45 -9.50 14.41
N PHE A 112 7.60 -8.20 14.61
CA PHE A 112 7.80 -7.24 13.54
C PHE A 112 9.18 -7.41 12.89
N ALA A 113 9.33 -6.94 11.66
CA ALA A 113 10.62 -6.99 10.97
C ALA A 113 11.69 -6.19 11.73
N SER A 114 12.86 -6.77 11.90
CA SER A 114 14.01 -6.13 12.57
C SER A 114 15.32 -6.55 11.90
N ASN A 115 16.31 -5.65 11.83
CA ASN A 115 17.66 -5.94 11.37
C ASN A 115 17.75 -6.78 10.08
N GLY A 116 16.96 -6.41 9.07
CA GLY A 116 16.93 -7.12 7.78
C GLY A 116 16.06 -8.38 7.75
N SER A 117 15.56 -8.87 8.90
CA SER A 117 14.57 -9.94 8.94
C SER A 117 13.22 -9.47 8.37
N VAL A 118 12.32 -10.40 8.12
CA VAL A 118 10.91 -10.13 7.82
C VAL A 118 10.06 -10.38 9.06
N ALA A 119 8.84 -9.88 9.08
CA ALA A 119 7.88 -10.22 10.12
C ALA A 119 7.69 -11.74 10.17
N SER A 120 7.69 -12.30 11.36
CA SER A 120 7.66 -13.76 11.61
C SER A 120 6.61 -14.13 12.65
N GLY A 121 6.31 -15.42 12.76
CA GLY A 121 5.25 -15.94 13.61
C GLY A 121 3.90 -15.86 12.90
N THR A 122 2.81 -15.82 13.67
CA THR A 122 1.46 -15.76 13.10
C THR A 122 1.12 -14.33 12.72
N ILE A 123 1.01 -14.06 11.43
CA ILE A 123 0.55 -12.77 10.89
C ILE A 123 -0.86 -12.95 10.34
N SER A 124 -1.77 -12.03 10.65
CA SER A 124 -3.17 -12.08 10.24
C SER A 124 -3.59 -10.76 9.60
N ALA A 125 -4.56 -10.83 8.71
CA ALA A 125 -5.19 -9.62 8.18
C ALA A 125 -5.86 -8.86 9.33
N THR A 126 -5.50 -7.60 9.50
CA THR A 126 -6.03 -6.77 10.58
C THR A 126 -6.35 -5.36 10.09
N LYS A 127 -7.36 -4.76 10.70
CA LYS A 127 -7.71 -3.35 10.56
C LYS A 127 -7.58 -2.63 11.90
N SER A 128 -7.14 -3.33 12.95
CA SER A 128 -6.99 -2.75 14.27
C SER A 128 -5.94 -1.65 14.25
N PHE A 129 -6.31 -0.47 14.74
CA PHE A 129 -5.40 0.68 14.77
C PHE A 129 -4.15 0.41 15.61
N ILE A 130 -4.22 -0.45 16.63
CA ILE A 130 -3.07 -0.81 17.48
C ILE A 130 -2.03 -1.59 16.68
N ASP A 131 -2.47 -2.59 15.92
CA ASP A 131 -1.57 -3.43 15.13
C ASP A 131 -0.90 -2.58 14.03
N ILE A 132 -1.66 -1.66 13.44
CA ILE A 132 -1.18 -0.74 12.42
C ILE A 132 -0.20 0.28 13.02
N LEU A 133 -0.53 0.86 14.21
CA LEU A 133 0.36 1.77 14.92
C LEU A 133 1.67 1.08 15.31
N ALA A 134 1.59 -0.15 15.82
CA ALA A 134 2.77 -0.93 16.17
C ALA A 134 3.64 -1.22 14.93
N ALA A 135 3.03 -1.59 13.81
CA ALA A 135 3.75 -1.80 12.56
C ALA A 135 4.40 -0.50 12.05
N ALA A 136 3.65 0.62 12.04
CA ALA A 136 4.17 1.92 11.63
C ALA A 136 5.30 2.42 12.53
N SER A 137 5.33 2.00 13.80
CA SER A 137 6.34 2.43 14.77
C SER A 137 7.55 1.51 14.78
N ILE A 138 7.35 0.21 14.94
CA ILE A 138 8.39 -0.76 15.34
C ILE A 138 9.02 -1.47 14.13
N ASP A 139 8.23 -1.74 13.10
CA ASP A 139 8.69 -2.54 11.95
C ASP A 139 9.85 -1.84 11.22
N SER A 140 10.93 -2.58 10.96
CA SER A 140 12.15 -2.01 10.37
C SER A 140 12.05 -1.79 8.85
N LYS A 141 11.08 -2.39 8.18
CA LYS A 141 10.91 -2.29 6.73
C LYS A 141 9.85 -1.29 6.31
N ILE A 142 8.79 -1.17 7.10
CA ILE A 142 7.63 -0.33 6.77
C ILE A 142 7.37 0.75 7.82
N GLY A 143 8.02 0.67 8.97
CA GLY A 143 7.85 1.58 10.09
C GLY A 143 9.09 2.43 10.37
N GLN A 144 8.98 3.24 11.41
CA GLN A 144 10.00 4.20 11.83
C GLN A 144 11.19 3.56 12.58
N ARG A 145 11.12 2.26 12.90
CA ARG A 145 12.14 1.52 13.68
C ARG A 145 12.31 2.04 15.11
N VAL A 146 11.25 2.53 15.69
CA VAL A 146 11.24 2.95 17.11
C VAL A 146 11.39 1.72 17.99
N LEU A 147 12.01 1.85 19.14
CA LEU A 147 12.08 0.74 20.09
C LEU A 147 10.67 0.38 20.58
N ALA A 148 10.40 -0.91 20.75
CA ALA A 148 9.09 -1.38 21.20
C ALA A 148 8.66 -0.74 22.55
N ASN A 149 9.63 -0.41 23.40
CA ASN A 149 9.39 0.24 24.67
C ASN A 149 9.01 1.73 24.55
N ASP A 150 9.23 2.35 23.38
CA ASP A 150 8.87 3.75 23.14
C ASP A 150 7.40 3.92 22.72
N VAL A 151 6.69 2.82 22.58
CA VAL A 151 5.24 2.78 22.37
C VAL A 151 4.58 2.08 23.54
N ASP A 152 3.67 2.73 24.24
CA ASP A 152 2.98 2.16 25.39
C ASP A 152 1.75 1.35 24.95
N ILE A 153 2.02 0.21 24.31
CA ILE A 153 0.98 -0.65 23.71
C ILE A 153 -0.06 -1.09 24.77
N ALA A 154 0.37 -1.35 26.00
CA ALA A 154 -0.56 -1.76 27.07
C ALA A 154 -1.54 -0.63 27.43
N GLN A 155 -1.06 0.60 27.53
CA GLN A 155 -1.91 1.77 27.76
C GLN A 155 -2.87 1.99 26.58
N ILE A 156 -2.37 1.92 25.36
CA ILE A 156 -3.18 2.08 24.15
C ILE A 156 -4.23 0.97 24.02
N TRP A 157 -3.90 -0.26 24.44
CA TRP A 157 -4.87 -1.35 24.54
C TRP A 157 -6.00 -1.07 25.52
N GLY A 158 -5.70 -0.48 26.67
CA GLY A 158 -6.72 -0.03 27.61
C GLY A 158 -7.67 0.99 26.97
N VAL A 159 -7.13 1.97 26.25
CA VAL A 159 -7.91 2.96 25.48
C VAL A 159 -8.76 2.28 24.40
N ARG A 160 -8.18 1.38 23.64
CA ARG A 160 -8.90 0.59 22.62
C ARG A 160 -10.10 -0.14 23.21
N ASN A 161 -9.96 -0.75 24.39
CA ASN A 161 -11.05 -1.46 25.03
C ASN A 161 -12.18 -0.52 25.45
N THR A 162 -11.85 0.68 25.90
CA THR A 162 -12.84 1.72 26.21
C THR A 162 -13.61 2.12 24.94
N ILE A 163 -12.90 2.37 23.83
CA ILE A 163 -13.51 2.69 22.54
C ILE A 163 -14.39 1.54 22.05
N ASN A 164 -13.88 0.31 22.12
CA ASN A 164 -14.61 -0.89 21.69
C ASN A 164 -15.92 -1.10 22.48
N THR A 165 -15.93 -0.73 23.76
CA THR A 165 -17.15 -0.78 24.58
C THR A 165 -18.15 0.29 24.13
N TRP A 166 -17.67 1.45 23.71
CA TRP A 166 -18.51 2.52 23.19
C TRP A 166 -19.03 2.20 21.78
N ASN A 167 -18.13 1.87 20.86
CA ASN A 167 -18.49 1.45 19.49
C ASN A 167 -17.38 0.56 18.90
N PRO A 168 -17.66 -0.74 18.65
CA PRO A 168 -16.68 -1.68 18.11
C PRO A 168 -16.12 -1.31 16.72
N LEU A 169 -16.86 -0.53 15.93
CA LEU A 169 -16.40 -0.13 14.59
C LEU A 169 -15.31 0.94 14.65
N ASN A 170 -15.24 1.69 15.73
CA ASN A 170 -14.29 2.80 15.86
C ASN A 170 -12.87 2.38 16.25
N ILE A 171 -12.59 1.08 16.35
CA ILE A 171 -11.23 0.56 16.57
C ILE A 171 -10.50 0.22 15.25
N GLU A 172 -11.16 0.38 14.12
CA GLU A 172 -10.60 0.10 12.81
C GLU A 172 -9.93 1.35 12.22
N PHE A 173 -8.80 1.13 11.56
CA PHE A 173 -8.09 2.14 10.78
C PHE A 173 -7.74 1.58 9.40
N GLY A 174 -7.94 2.38 8.38
CA GLY A 174 -7.57 2.03 7.02
C GLY A 174 -7.15 3.28 6.25
N TYR A 175 -5.89 3.30 5.81
CA TYR A 175 -5.34 4.39 5.03
C TYR A 175 -4.19 3.90 4.15
N THR A 176 -4.01 4.52 3.00
CA THR A 176 -2.85 4.29 2.14
C THR A 176 -1.87 5.44 2.31
N LEU A 177 -0.71 5.17 2.90
CA LEU A 177 0.38 6.13 3.02
C LEU A 177 1.12 6.19 1.68
N ASP A 178 0.67 7.03 0.78
CA ASP A 178 1.19 7.19 -0.58
C ASP A 178 1.92 8.52 -0.82
N SER A 179 2.00 9.36 0.21
CA SER A 179 2.69 10.64 0.16
C SER A 179 4.08 10.54 0.80
N ASP A 180 5.10 10.94 0.05
CA ASP A 180 6.50 10.95 0.51
C ASP A 180 6.77 12.00 1.61
N ASN A 181 5.82 12.88 1.87
CA ASN A 181 5.96 14.02 2.78
C ASN A 181 5.26 13.83 4.13
N ILE A 182 4.66 12.68 4.41
CA ILE A 182 4.01 12.44 5.71
C ILE A 182 5.06 12.04 6.74
N SER A 183 5.18 12.82 7.80
CA SER A 183 6.06 12.51 8.92
C SER A 183 5.47 11.38 9.80
N PHE A 184 6.35 10.73 10.57
CA PHE A 184 5.90 9.70 11.52
C PHE A 184 4.92 10.26 12.57
N GLU A 185 5.18 11.44 13.09
CA GLU A 185 4.31 12.09 14.08
C GLU A 185 2.93 12.42 13.49
N GLU A 186 2.87 12.80 12.23
CA GLU A 186 1.59 13.01 11.52
C GLU A 186 0.86 11.70 11.32
N THR A 187 1.57 10.62 10.98
CA THR A 187 0.98 9.28 10.87
C THR A 187 0.38 8.84 12.21
N VAL A 188 1.12 9.00 13.30
CA VAL A 188 0.63 8.67 14.66
C VAL A 188 -0.60 9.50 15.02
N ARG A 189 -0.59 10.80 14.71
CA ARG A 189 -1.73 11.69 14.92
C ARG A 189 -2.93 11.27 14.09
N MET A 190 -2.74 10.99 12.81
CA MET A 190 -3.80 10.53 11.92
C MET A 190 -4.47 9.24 12.43
N ILE A 191 -3.67 8.29 12.92
CA ILE A 191 -4.20 7.06 13.52
C ILE A 191 -5.01 7.40 14.78
N ALA A 192 -4.50 8.29 15.66
CA ALA A 192 -5.20 8.67 16.89
C ALA A 192 -6.50 9.42 16.59
N ASP A 193 -6.47 10.39 15.67
CA ASP A 193 -7.64 11.18 15.30
C ASP A 193 -8.77 10.31 14.72
N SER A 194 -8.41 9.27 13.94
CA SER A 194 -9.40 8.35 13.35
C SER A 194 -10.19 7.55 14.40
N VAL A 195 -9.64 7.41 15.59
CA VAL A 195 -10.26 6.67 16.71
C VAL A 195 -10.64 7.58 17.85
N PHE A 196 -10.83 8.87 17.58
CA PHE A 196 -11.21 9.89 18.57
C PHE A 196 -10.23 10.01 19.76
N CYS A 197 -8.94 9.84 19.47
CA CYS A 197 -7.89 9.93 20.48
C CYS A 197 -6.94 11.08 20.18
N LEU A 198 -6.34 11.59 21.24
CA LEU A 198 -5.21 12.49 21.17
C LEU A 198 -3.93 11.67 21.40
N ALA A 199 -3.00 11.74 20.44
CA ALA A 199 -1.67 11.17 20.61
C ALA A 199 -0.76 12.15 21.36
N TYR A 200 -0.02 11.64 22.33
CA TYR A 200 0.94 12.43 23.11
C TYR A 200 2.14 11.59 23.54
N ARG A 201 3.21 12.28 23.94
CA ARG A 201 4.39 11.62 24.51
C ARG A 201 4.47 11.89 26.01
N GLN A 202 4.66 10.83 26.77
CA GLN A 202 4.91 10.91 28.19
C GLN A 202 6.03 9.95 28.59
N ASN A 203 7.05 10.45 29.27
CA ASN A 203 8.24 9.68 29.64
C ASN A 203 8.91 8.98 28.45
N GLY A 204 8.99 9.65 27.30
CA GLY A 204 9.54 9.12 26.07
C GLY A 204 8.62 8.19 25.27
N LYS A 205 7.50 7.75 25.84
CA LYS A 205 6.57 6.80 25.22
C LYS A 205 5.42 7.49 24.50
N ILE A 206 5.04 6.95 23.37
CA ILE A 206 3.81 7.32 22.65
C ILE A 206 2.63 6.71 23.39
N ARG A 207 1.64 7.54 23.68
CA ARG A 207 0.39 7.20 24.38
C ARG A 207 -0.79 7.85 23.68
N PHE A 208 -1.96 7.26 23.88
CA PHE A 208 -3.23 7.79 23.39
C PHE A 208 -4.14 8.16 24.56
N SER A 209 -4.89 9.23 24.39
CA SER A 209 -5.96 9.63 25.30
C SER A 209 -7.25 9.70 24.50
N PHE A 210 -8.24 8.91 24.90
CA PHE A 210 -9.56 8.95 24.29
C PHE A 210 -10.33 10.16 24.81
N ASP A 211 -10.88 10.95 23.88
CA ASP A 211 -11.74 12.08 24.22
C ASP A 211 -13.13 11.55 24.63
N ASN A 212 -13.32 11.39 25.91
CA ASN A 212 -14.53 10.84 26.49
C ASN A 212 -15.05 11.72 27.60
N ILE A 213 -16.35 11.67 27.80
CA ILE A 213 -17.02 12.36 28.93
C ILE A 213 -16.46 11.85 30.24
N GLN A 214 -15.93 12.76 31.04
CA GLN A 214 -15.45 12.45 32.37
C GLN A 214 -16.61 12.62 33.38
N ALA A 215 -16.87 11.59 34.17
CA ALA A 215 -17.92 11.60 35.18
C ALA A 215 -17.63 12.58 36.33
N SER A 216 -16.36 12.92 36.53
CA SER A 216 -15.92 13.86 37.56
C SER A 216 -14.77 14.72 37.10
N SER A 217 -14.66 15.90 37.68
CA SER A 217 -13.50 16.78 37.41
C SER A 217 -12.22 16.11 37.91
N THR A 218 -11.23 15.96 37.04
CA THR A 218 -9.92 15.38 37.38
C THR A 218 -8.96 16.39 37.97
N ALA A 219 -9.18 17.67 37.74
CA ALA A 219 -8.37 18.75 38.31
C ALA A 219 -9.18 20.03 38.45
N LEU A 220 -8.99 20.74 39.56
CA LEU A 220 -9.54 22.06 39.77
C LEU A 220 -8.41 23.09 39.73
N PHE A 221 -8.44 23.96 38.75
CA PHE A 221 -7.51 25.08 38.64
C PHE A 221 -8.12 26.32 39.26
N THR A 222 -7.52 26.81 40.34
CA THR A 222 -7.90 28.05 41.01
C THR A 222 -6.82 29.11 40.75
N HIS A 223 -7.07 30.36 41.16
CA HIS A 223 -6.07 31.40 41.11
C HIS A 223 -4.77 31.07 41.85
N ARG A 224 -4.81 30.16 42.82
CA ARG A 224 -3.65 29.69 43.59
C ARG A 224 -2.75 28.73 42.80
N ASN A 225 -3.29 28.08 41.77
CA ASN A 225 -2.58 27.14 40.92
C ASN A 225 -2.00 27.81 39.68
N LYS A 226 -2.28 29.11 39.48
CA LYS A 226 -1.83 29.88 38.35
C LYS A 226 -0.58 30.69 38.72
N LYS A 227 0.32 30.87 37.75
CA LYS A 227 1.39 31.86 37.89
C LYS A 227 0.74 33.26 37.96
N PRO A 228 1.12 34.13 38.87
CA PRO A 228 0.59 35.49 38.92
C PRO A 228 0.68 36.17 37.59
N ALA A 229 -0.39 36.87 37.18
CA ALA A 229 -0.49 37.57 35.91
C ALA A 229 -0.33 36.73 34.63
N SER A 230 -0.56 35.41 34.71
CA SER A 230 -0.44 34.53 33.54
C SER A 230 -1.77 34.24 32.83
N ASP A 231 -2.87 34.68 33.35
CA ASP A 231 -4.19 34.46 32.78
C ASP A 231 -4.64 35.66 31.93
N THR A 232 -4.99 35.34 30.69
CA THR A 232 -5.68 36.29 29.82
C THR A 232 -7.11 35.78 29.62
N ILE A 233 -8.08 36.61 30.03
CA ILE A 233 -9.49 36.32 29.79
C ILE A 233 -9.91 37.11 28.56
N SER A 234 -10.15 36.44 27.45
CA SER A 234 -10.80 37.01 26.29
C SER A 234 -12.26 36.61 26.26
N ARG A 235 -13.17 37.58 26.22
CA ARG A 235 -14.59 37.32 25.99
C ARG A 235 -14.88 37.61 24.54
N LEU A 236 -15.13 36.58 23.78
CA LEU A 236 -15.71 36.70 22.45
C LEU A 236 -17.24 36.72 22.62
N PHE A 237 -17.85 37.84 22.39
CA PHE A 237 -19.29 37.87 22.18
C PHE A 237 -19.49 37.29 20.77
N ALA A 238 -20.21 36.19 20.68
CA ALA A 238 -20.63 35.68 19.39
C ALA A 238 -21.40 36.82 18.70
N ALA A 239 -20.94 37.29 17.55
CA ALA A 239 -21.80 37.99 16.63
C ALA A 239 -22.98 37.03 16.34
N ASP A 240 -24.16 37.58 16.13
CA ASP A 240 -25.33 36.77 15.78
C ASP A 240 -24.91 35.72 14.76
N SER A 241 -24.89 34.47 15.17
CA SER A 241 -24.55 33.38 14.26
C SER A 241 -25.73 33.22 13.31
N GLU A 242 -25.47 33.31 12.03
CA GLU A 242 -26.47 33.06 10.99
C GLU A 242 -27.01 31.64 11.01
N PHE A 243 -26.47 30.77 11.89
CA PHE A 243 -26.83 29.36 11.99
C PHE A 243 -27.48 29.06 13.35
N ASN A 244 -28.79 28.95 13.33
CA ASN A 244 -29.60 28.62 14.51
C ASN A 244 -29.86 27.12 14.67
N GLY A 245 -29.27 26.29 13.88
CA GLY A 245 -29.42 24.84 13.96
C GLY A 245 -28.92 24.15 12.71
N ILE A 246 -28.68 22.87 12.83
CA ILE A 246 -28.48 21.93 11.73
C ILE A 246 -29.78 21.16 11.61
N GLU A 247 -30.51 21.28 10.51
CA GLU A 247 -31.60 20.38 10.13
C GLU A 247 -31.07 19.03 9.65
#